data_4992fc258d56f0183c54c58568068819
#
_entry.id   4992fc258d56f0183c54c58568068819
#
_cell.length_a   1.000
_cell.length_b   1.000
_cell.length_c   1.000
_cell.angle_alpha   90.00
_cell.angle_beta   90.00
_cell.angle_gamma   90.00
#
_symmetry.space_group_name_H-M   'P 1'
#
loop_
_entity.id
_entity.type
_entity.pdbx_description
1 polymer ?
#
loop_
_entity_poly.entity_id
_entity_poly.type
_entity_poly.pdbx_seq_one_letter_code
_entity_poly.pdbx_strand_id
1 'polypeptide(L)'
;VGGEMYLCSNGKGADTQKIARMVPDIAVFNGRAFQYDAHPLTAQTGKRIRIWVMNDGISCSMPFHVIGAQFSSVWTEGIYTVKDNSSGSGAMERNTGAQVLPLMPAQGGFVEIDFQTPGRYPFVNHSMSLAEKG
;
A
#
# COMPACT_ATOMS: atom_id res chain seq x y z
N VAL A 1 5.96 -3.27 3.76
CA VAL A 1 6.90 -2.85 2.71
C VAL A 1 6.50 -3.53 1.41
N GLY A 2 6.25 -2.76 0.36
CA GLY A 2 6.01 -3.26 -0.99
C GLY A 2 7.16 -2.92 -1.92
N GLY A 3 7.30 -3.67 -2.99
CA GLY A 3 8.33 -3.42 -3.98
C GLY A 3 8.31 -4.44 -5.10
N GLU A 4 9.21 -4.29 -6.03
CA GLU A 4 9.39 -5.20 -7.16
C GLU A 4 10.80 -5.80 -7.18
N MET A 5 10.90 -7.02 -7.70
CA MET A 5 12.16 -7.75 -7.80
C MET A 5 12.49 -8.06 -9.26
N TYR A 6 13.74 -7.85 -9.62
CA TYR A 6 14.31 -8.07 -10.96
C TYR A 6 15.40 -9.12 -10.87
N LEU A 7 15.04 -10.37 -11.03
CA LEU A 7 15.93 -11.50 -10.79
C LEU A 7 16.80 -11.81 -12.00
N CYS A 8 18.08 -12.03 -11.77
CA CYS A 8 18.95 -12.65 -12.77
C CYS A 8 18.53 -14.09 -13.06
N SER A 9 18.83 -14.58 -14.27
CA SER A 9 18.47 -15.94 -14.71
C SER A 9 19.05 -17.05 -13.82
N ASN A 10 20.13 -16.78 -13.10
CA ASN A 10 20.72 -17.71 -12.12
C ASN A 10 20.10 -17.58 -10.71
N GLY A 11 19.07 -16.74 -10.53
CA GLY A 11 18.43 -16.49 -9.24
C GLY A 11 19.27 -15.70 -8.22
N LYS A 12 20.39 -15.14 -8.62
CA LYS A 12 21.30 -14.41 -7.73
C LYS A 12 21.45 -12.95 -8.20
N GLY A 13 21.11 -12.04 -7.31
CA GLY A 13 21.25 -10.60 -7.55
C GLY A 13 20.16 -10.01 -8.44
N ALA A 14 20.31 -8.72 -8.76
CA ALA A 14 19.38 -7.95 -9.55
C ALA A 14 19.83 -7.84 -11.02
N ASP A 15 18.89 -8.04 -11.94
CA ASP A 15 19.11 -7.88 -13.38
C ASP A 15 18.96 -6.40 -13.77
N THR A 16 20.07 -5.75 -14.04
CA THR A 16 20.11 -4.32 -14.38
C THR A 16 19.43 -3.99 -15.69
N GLN A 17 19.38 -4.94 -16.64
CA GLN A 17 18.67 -4.73 -17.91
C GLN A 17 17.16 -4.77 -17.72
N LYS A 18 16.66 -5.68 -16.87
CA LYS A 18 15.25 -5.71 -16.50
C LYS A 18 14.85 -4.46 -15.73
N ILE A 19 15.71 -3.98 -14.81
CA ILE A 19 15.50 -2.71 -14.09
C ILE A 19 15.40 -1.55 -15.09
N ALA A 20 16.33 -1.43 -16.02
CA ALA A 20 16.32 -0.36 -17.02
C ALA A 20 15.07 -0.38 -17.92
N ARG A 21 14.49 -1.54 -18.14
CA ARG A 21 13.25 -1.71 -18.91
C ARG A 21 11.98 -1.69 -18.08
N MET A 22 12.10 -1.60 -16.75
CA MET A 22 10.99 -1.67 -15.80
C MET A 22 10.12 -2.94 -15.96
N VAL A 23 10.77 -4.10 -16.17
CA VAL A 23 10.11 -5.39 -16.32
C VAL A 23 10.45 -6.29 -15.13
N PRO A 24 9.79 -6.13 -13.97
CA PRO A 24 10.04 -6.95 -12.80
C PRO A 24 9.55 -8.38 -13.01
N ASP A 25 10.18 -9.32 -12.34
CA ASP A 25 9.76 -10.71 -12.30
C ASP A 25 8.68 -10.95 -11.24
N ILE A 26 8.80 -10.28 -10.09
CA ILE A 26 7.94 -10.48 -8.93
C ILE A 26 7.59 -9.13 -8.31
N ALA A 27 6.35 -8.97 -7.88
CA ALA A 27 5.93 -7.91 -6.96
C ALA A 27 5.69 -8.52 -5.58
N VAL A 28 5.97 -7.77 -4.53
CA VAL A 28 5.95 -8.31 -3.17
C VAL A 28 5.36 -7.32 -2.18
N PHE A 29 4.71 -7.86 -1.14
CA PHE A 29 4.53 -7.20 0.13
C PHE A 29 5.29 -7.99 1.19
N ASN A 30 6.16 -7.30 1.95
CA ASN A 30 7.03 -7.89 2.98
C ASN A 30 7.86 -9.08 2.48
N GLY A 31 8.37 -8.96 1.26
CA GLY A 31 9.36 -9.88 0.69
C GLY A 31 8.80 -11.15 0.04
N ARG A 32 7.48 -11.31 -0.06
CA ARG A 32 6.87 -12.49 -0.65
C ARG A 32 5.64 -12.13 -1.49
N ALA A 33 5.56 -12.70 -2.71
CA ALA A 33 4.41 -12.59 -3.57
C ALA A 33 3.20 -13.36 -2.99
N PHE A 34 2.00 -12.84 -3.15
CA PHE A 34 0.71 -13.45 -2.76
C PHE A 34 0.60 -13.96 -1.32
N GLN A 35 1.47 -13.53 -0.40
CA GLN A 35 1.52 -14.12 0.94
C GLN A 35 0.23 -13.92 1.76
N TYR A 36 -0.49 -12.85 1.50
CA TYR A 36 -1.70 -12.50 2.26
C TYR A 36 -2.99 -13.10 1.70
N ASP A 37 -2.93 -13.78 0.57
CA ASP A 37 -4.07 -14.54 0.03
C ASP A 37 -4.43 -15.71 0.95
N ALA A 38 -3.42 -16.50 1.32
CA ALA A 38 -3.59 -17.64 2.21
C ALA A 38 -3.55 -17.26 3.70
N HIS A 39 -2.85 -16.20 4.05
CA HIS A 39 -2.63 -15.75 5.43
C HIS A 39 -3.01 -14.27 5.60
N PRO A 40 -4.31 -13.92 5.50
CA PRO A 40 -4.74 -12.54 5.61
C PRO A 40 -4.41 -11.93 6.97
N LEU A 41 -4.10 -10.64 6.97
CA LEU A 41 -4.01 -9.87 8.21
C LEU A 41 -5.42 -9.72 8.80
N THR A 42 -5.51 -9.68 10.12
CA THR A 42 -6.79 -9.56 10.84
C THR A 42 -6.94 -8.20 11.48
N ALA A 43 -8.15 -7.67 11.42
CA ALA A 43 -8.54 -6.44 12.09
C ALA A 43 -9.93 -6.59 12.72
N GLN A 44 -10.19 -5.81 13.75
CA GLN A 44 -11.49 -5.80 14.41
C GLN A 44 -12.37 -4.69 13.84
N THR A 45 -13.61 -5.02 13.46
CA THR A 45 -14.60 -4.02 13.03
C THR A 45 -14.84 -2.96 14.11
N GLY A 46 -15.09 -1.73 13.69
CA GLY A 46 -15.30 -0.59 14.55
C GLY A 46 -14.05 -0.10 15.30
N LYS A 47 -12.90 -0.69 15.03
CA LYS A 47 -11.61 -0.21 15.55
C LYS A 47 -10.80 0.43 14.45
N ARG A 48 -10.24 1.60 14.74
CA ARG A 48 -9.29 2.24 13.85
C ARG A 48 -8.01 1.43 13.79
N ILE A 49 -7.60 1.11 12.59
CA ILE A 49 -6.30 0.51 12.34
C ILE A 49 -5.41 1.49 11.58
N ARG A 50 -4.12 1.38 11.78
CA ARG A 50 -3.10 2.10 11.01
C ARG A 50 -2.26 1.09 10.26
N ILE A 51 -2.12 1.31 8.96
CA ILE A 51 -1.26 0.51 8.10
C ILE A 51 -0.11 1.38 7.65
N TRP A 52 1.09 1.03 8.11
CA TRP A 52 2.32 1.63 7.63
C TRP A 52 2.72 1.00 6.31
N VAL A 53 3.04 1.83 5.35
CA VAL A 53 3.38 1.41 3.99
C VAL A 53 4.66 2.10 3.56
N MET A 54 5.56 1.36 2.95
CA MET A 54 6.76 1.87 2.30
C MET A 54 6.87 1.26 0.92
N ASN A 55 7.18 2.07 -0.07
CA ASN A 55 7.58 1.59 -1.39
C ASN A 55 9.10 1.45 -1.42
N ASP A 56 9.58 0.22 -1.33
CA ASP A 56 11.02 -0.10 -1.38
C ASP A 56 11.59 0.01 -2.81
N GLY A 57 10.73 0.18 -3.79
CA GLY A 57 11.10 0.35 -5.19
C GLY A 57 11.31 -1.00 -5.88
N ILE A 58 12.09 -1.04 -6.93
CA ILE A 58 13.20 -0.13 -7.32
C ILE A 58 12.70 1.07 -8.14
N SER A 59 11.83 0.84 -9.11
CA SER A 59 11.51 1.83 -10.15
C SER A 59 10.04 2.19 -10.23
N CYS A 60 9.14 1.29 -9.80
CA CYS A 60 7.71 1.49 -9.98
C CYS A 60 7.09 2.26 -8.81
N SER A 61 6.16 3.14 -9.13
CA SER A 61 5.28 3.72 -8.12
C SER A 61 4.39 2.65 -7.50
N MET A 62 4.00 2.85 -6.26
CA MET A 62 3.09 1.97 -5.54
C MET A 62 1.88 2.76 -5.04
N PRO A 63 0.82 2.86 -5.84
CA PRO A 63 -0.46 3.38 -5.36
C PRO A 63 -1.11 2.32 -4.47
N PHE A 64 -0.91 2.45 -3.15
CA PHE A 64 -1.48 1.54 -2.17
C PHE A 64 -2.97 1.82 -1.99
N HIS A 65 -3.79 0.82 -2.20
CA HIS A 65 -5.24 0.88 -2.08
C HIS A 65 -5.78 -0.29 -1.28
N VAL A 66 -6.85 -0.05 -0.52
CA VAL A 66 -7.63 -1.10 0.16
C VAL A 66 -9.02 -1.14 -0.45
N ILE A 67 -9.31 -2.20 -1.19
CA ILE A 67 -10.56 -2.34 -1.95
C ILE A 67 -11.75 -2.42 -0.97
N GLY A 68 -12.75 -1.58 -1.20
CA GLY A 68 -13.94 -1.52 -0.35
C GLY A 68 -13.78 -0.68 0.91
N ALA A 69 -12.66 0.03 1.08
CA ALA A 69 -12.43 0.92 2.20
C ALA A 69 -12.04 2.33 1.75
N GLN A 70 -12.27 3.28 2.63
CA GLN A 70 -11.86 4.67 2.48
C GLN A 70 -10.96 5.04 3.66
N PHE A 71 -9.87 5.75 3.38
CA PHE A 71 -8.94 6.19 4.40
C PHE A 71 -9.48 7.42 5.13
N SER A 72 -9.56 7.34 6.45
CA SER A 72 -9.92 8.47 7.31
C SER A 72 -8.75 9.42 7.53
N SER A 73 -7.52 8.90 7.47
CA SER A 73 -6.30 9.70 7.53
C SER A 73 -5.26 9.13 6.58
N VAL A 74 -4.48 10.02 5.98
CA VAL A 74 -3.31 9.69 5.15
C VAL A 74 -2.15 10.59 5.57
N TRP A 75 -1.03 9.98 5.89
CA TRP A 75 0.22 10.65 6.21
C TRP A 75 1.31 10.17 5.23
N THR A 76 2.06 11.10 4.68
CA THR A 76 3.13 10.80 3.73
C THR A 76 4.36 11.63 4.08
N GLU A 77 5.50 10.97 4.20
CA GLU A 77 6.83 11.57 4.39
C GLU A 77 7.00 12.47 5.63
N GLY A 78 6.04 13.07 6.17
CA GLY A 78 6.16 13.97 7.32
C GLY A 78 4.92 14.81 7.56
N ILE A 79 3.93 14.69 6.66
CA ILE A 79 2.72 15.51 6.75
C ILE A 79 1.45 14.65 6.60
N TYR A 80 0.36 15.12 7.22
CA TYR A 80 -0.97 14.62 6.89
C TYR A 80 -1.44 15.27 5.59
N THR A 81 -1.71 14.47 4.59
CA THR A 81 -2.38 14.91 3.36
C THR A 81 -3.90 14.83 3.48
N VAL A 82 -4.38 13.90 4.31
CA VAL A 82 -5.76 13.80 4.78
C VAL A 82 -5.71 13.56 6.29
N LYS A 83 -6.52 14.27 7.05
CA LYS A 83 -6.58 14.12 8.51
C LYS A 83 -8.03 14.06 8.97
N ASP A 84 -8.37 12.99 9.69
CA ASP A 84 -9.63 12.92 10.41
C ASP A 84 -9.63 13.88 11.60
N ASN A 85 -10.47 14.88 11.54
CA ASN A 85 -10.67 15.85 12.61
C ASN A 85 -11.91 15.56 13.46
N SER A 86 -12.40 14.32 13.44
CA SER A 86 -13.65 13.92 14.12
C SER A 86 -13.65 14.12 15.63
N SER A 87 -12.50 14.35 16.26
CA SER A 87 -12.36 14.67 17.69
C SER A 87 -12.29 16.17 18.00
N GLY A 88 -12.36 17.04 17.01
CA GLY A 88 -12.35 18.49 17.16
C GLY A 88 -13.78 19.05 17.20
N SER A 89 -14.05 19.99 18.08
CA SER A 89 -15.35 20.65 18.30
C SER A 89 -15.82 21.58 17.18
N GLY A 90 -15.54 21.24 15.93
CA GLY A 90 -15.96 22.03 14.77
C GLY A 90 -16.48 21.11 13.66
N ALA A 91 -17.78 21.07 13.50
CA ALA A 91 -18.49 20.15 12.57
C ALA A 91 -18.29 20.46 11.07
N MET A 92 -17.25 21.16 10.66
CA MET A 92 -17.24 21.74 9.31
C MET A 92 -16.10 21.36 8.36
N GLU A 93 -15.13 20.57 8.79
CA GLU A 93 -14.07 20.16 7.86
C GLU A 93 -13.71 18.69 8.05
N ARG A 94 -14.59 17.80 7.65
CA ARG A 94 -14.21 16.42 7.38
C ARG A 94 -13.57 16.35 5.98
N ASN A 95 -12.33 16.78 5.85
CA ASN A 95 -11.50 16.42 4.70
C ASN A 95 -11.05 14.97 4.85
N THR A 96 -12.03 14.08 4.95
CA THR A 96 -11.82 12.65 5.03
C THR A 96 -12.21 12.05 3.71
N GLY A 97 -11.37 11.22 3.14
CA GLY A 97 -11.74 10.52 1.95
C GLY A 97 -10.65 10.41 0.90
N ALA A 98 -9.55 9.76 1.26
CA ALA A 98 -8.65 9.23 0.26
C ALA A 98 -8.90 7.73 0.09
N GLN A 99 -8.68 7.23 -1.12
CA GLN A 99 -8.73 5.80 -1.41
C GLN A 99 -7.36 5.23 -1.73
N VAL A 100 -6.39 6.10 -2.02
CA VAL A 100 -5.05 5.71 -2.43
C VAL A 100 -4.01 6.49 -1.64
N LEU A 101 -2.99 5.80 -1.16
CA LEU A 101 -1.74 6.39 -0.71
C LEU A 101 -0.73 6.24 -1.85
N PRO A 102 -0.44 7.33 -2.61
CA PRO A 102 0.53 7.28 -3.69
C PRO A 102 1.95 7.35 -3.11
N LEU A 103 2.77 6.35 -3.43
CA LEU A 103 4.17 6.31 -3.01
C LEU A 103 5.08 6.12 -4.22
N MET A 104 6.00 7.06 -4.39
CA MET A 104 7.13 6.87 -5.29
C MET A 104 8.15 5.94 -4.65
N PRO A 105 9.10 5.35 -5.40
CA PRO A 105 10.20 4.58 -4.82
C PRO A 105 10.90 5.31 -3.68
N ALA A 106 11.19 4.61 -2.60
CA ALA A 106 11.76 5.07 -1.35
C ALA A 106 10.84 5.93 -0.45
N GLN A 107 9.60 6.22 -0.87
CA GLN A 107 8.66 6.94 -0.02
C GLN A 107 7.93 6.02 0.95
N GLY A 108 7.59 6.57 2.10
CA GLY A 108 6.79 5.91 3.13
C GLY A 108 5.64 6.77 3.65
N GLY A 109 4.68 6.10 4.27
CA GLY A 109 3.53 6.76 4.86
C GLY A 109 2.68 5.80 5.66
N PHE A 110 1.52 6.26 6.09
CA PHE A 110 0.50 5.40 6.65
C PHE A 110 -0.90 5.85 6.23
N VAL A 111 -1.81 4.91 6.31
CA VAL A 111 -3.25 5.16 6.21
C VAL A 111 -3.95 4.71 7.48
N GLU A 112 -5.04 5.38 7.83
CA GLU A 112 -5.94 4.94 8.89
C GLU A 112 -7.29 4.58 8.30
N ILE A 113 -7.85 3.46 8.77
CA ILE A 113 -9.11 2.88 8.28
C ILE A 113 -9.95 2.44 9.46
N ASP A 114 -11.24 2.70 9.38
CA ASP A 114 -12.25 2.18 10.29
C ASP A 114 -13.17 1.23 9.50
N PHE A 115 -12.92 -0.08 9.57
CA PHE A 115 -13.81 -1.06 8.93
C PHE A 115 -15.12 -1.16 9.68
N GLN A 116 -16.24 -0.80 9.03
CA GLN A 116 -17.56 -0.77 9.66
C GLN A 116 -18.27 -2.12 9.60
N THR A 117 -17.97 -2.94 8.59
CA THR A 117 -18.60 -4.24 8.38
C THR A 117 -17.56 -5.35 8.33
N PRO A 118 -17.87 -6.56 8.85
CA PRO A 118 -17.01 -7.72 8.66
C PRO A 118 -16.89 -8.08 7.18
N GLY A 119 -15.71 -8.50 6.75
CA GLY A 119 -15.48 -8.88 5.36
C GLY A 119 -14.02 -9.11 5.06
N ARG A 120 -13.74 -9.40 3.80
CA ARG A 120 -12.39 -9.43 3.25
C ARG A 120 -12.17 -8.16 2.44
N TYR A 121 -11.10 -7.47 2.74
CA TYR A 121 -10.72 -6.20 2.13
C TYR A 121 -9.33 -6.38 1.52
N PRO A 122 -9.24 -6.71 0.22
CA PRO A 122 -7.93 -6.84 -0.43
C PRO A 122 -7.18 -5.51 -0.39
N PHE A 123 -5.93 -5.53 -0.02
CA PHE A 123 -5.04 -4.40 -0.25
C PHE A 123 -4.10 -4.71 -1.42
N VAL A 124 -3.87 -3.72 -2.24
CA VAL A 124 -3.18 -3.90 -3.52
C VAL A 124 -2.20 -2.76 -3.79
N ASN A 125 -1.15 -3.08 -4.51
CA ASN A 125 -0.45 -2.10 -5.34
C ASN A 125 -1.28 -1.92 -6.61
N HIS A 126 -1.89 -0.75 -6.80
CA HIS A 126 -2.79 -0.51 -7.93
C HIS A 126 -2.04 -0.25 -9.26
N SER A 127 -0.74 -0.52 -9.33
CA SER A 127 -0.01 -0.67 -10.59
C SER A 127 -0.36 -2.02 -11.22
N MET A 128 -1.53 -2.09 -11.86
CA MET A 128 -2.17 -3.34 -12.28
C MET A 128 -1.37 -4.18 -13.29
N SER A 129 -0.37 -3.60 -13.95
CA SER A 129 0.60 -4.35 -14.76
C SER A 129 1.43 -5.35 -13.94
N LEU A 130 1.41 -5.24 -12.61
CA LEU A 130 2.12 -6.12 -11.69
C LEU A 130 1.21 -7.17 -11.04
N ALA A 131 -0.10 -7.13 -11.27
CA ALA A 131 -1.08 -7.95 -10.55
C ALA A 131 -0.88 -9.47 -10.70
N GLU A 132 -0.31 -9.92 -11.81
CA GLU A 132 0.00 -11.36 -12.03
C GLU A 132 1.36 -11.77 -11.42
N LYS A 133 2.07 -10.82 -10.83
CA LYS A 133 3.44 -11.03 -10.32
C LYS A 133 3.52 -11.08 -8.79
N GLY A 134 2.45 -10.74 -8.11
CA GLY A 134 2.41 -10.76 -6.64
C GLY A 134 1.40 -9.85 -5.98
#